data_0a02a473a504ac1c06bb7b3dc942532c
#
_entry.id   0a02a473a504ac1c06bb7b3dc942532c
#
_cell.length_a   1.000
_cell.length_b   1.000
_cell.length_c   1.000
_cell.angle_alpha   90.00
_cell.angle_beta   90.00
_cell.angle_gamma   90.00
#
_symmetry.space_group_name_H-M   'P 1'
#
loop_
_entity.id
_entity.type
_entity.pdbx_description
1 polymer ?
#
loop_
_entity_poly.entity_id
_entity_poly.type
_entity_poly.pdbx_seq_one_letter_code
_entity_poly.pdbx_strand_id
1 'polypeptide(L)'
;FGNGSGEVVVSDSWFTFQGPLNDGNISGWGFISPTKAFRQWAAERGETIRATTTFLMAGETTQEGDFIKAPASDVAPDCFNGKAYTPSNQMTEGRTEYGTNNNIRVFRYAEVLLMNAEAKVRQNKDGDDSFNLVRKRAGMPELEDVTLDQIMDETSYGTCFRMG
;
A
#
# COMPACT_ATOMS: atom_id res chain seq x y z
N PHE A 1 22.04 -7.84 5.06
CA PHE A 1 21.77 -9.26 4.96
C PHE A 1 22.04 -9.70 3.54
N GLY A 2 22.88 -10.70 3.34
CA GLY A 2 23.25 -11.23 2.03
C GLY A 2 22.48 -12.52 1.72
N ASN A 3 22.19 -12.73 0.45
CA ASN A 3 21.48 -13.91 -0.06
C ASN A 3 22.40 -15.09 -0.39
N GLY A 4 23.53 -15.25 0.21
CA GLY A 4 24.50 -16.31 -0.09
C GLY A 4 25.36 -16.08 -1.36
N SER A 5 25.02 -15.12 -2.21
CA SER A 5 25.83 -14.66 -3.36
C SER A 5 26.62 -13.38 -3.06
N GLY A 6 26.53 -12.87 -1.82
CA GLY A 6 27.20 -11.63 -1.41
C GLY A 6 26.44 -10.35 -1.74
N GLU A 7 25.28 -10.42 -2.38
CA GLU A 7 24.39 -9.29 -2.61
C GLU A 7 23.67 -8.85 -1.32
N VAL A 8 23.57 -7.55 -1.13
CA VAL A 8 22.78 -6.98 -0.02
C VAL A 8 21.34 -6.77 -0.50
N VAL A 9 20.40 -7.47 0.13
CA VAL A 9 18.99 -7.50 -0.26
C VAL A 9 18.16 -6.68 0.75
N VAL A 10 18.41 -5.38 0.82
CA VAL A 10 17.74 -4.50 1.80
C VAL A 10 16.25 -4.31 1.47
N SER A 11 15.90 -4.18 0.19
CA SER A 11 14.52 -3.99 -0.26
C SER A 11 13.63 -5.19 0.04
N ASP A 12 14.16 -6.39 -0.13
CA ASP A 12 13.41 -7.62 0.10
C ASP A 12 13.04 -7.79 1.57
N SER A 13 13.97 -7.52 2.49
CA SER A 13 13.68 -7.54 3.93
C SER A 13 12.58 -6.57 4.32
N TRP A 14 12.53 -5.39 3.70
CA TRP A 14 11.51 -4.39 3.94
C TRP A 14 10.12 -4.87 3.52
N PHE A 15 9.98 -5.44 2.33
CA PHE A 15 8.72 -5.98 1.85
C PHE A 15 8.30 -7.22 2.64
N THR A 16 9.24 -8.13 2.95
CA THR A 16 9.00 -9.32 3.76
C THR A 16 8.50 -8.96 5.16
N PHE A 17 9.07 -7.95 5.79
CA PHE A 17 8.67 -7.50 7.13
C PHE A 17 7.18 -7.08 7.18
N GLN A 18 6.69 -6.41 6.14
CA GLN A 18 5.34 -5.84 6.09
C GLN A 18 4.31 -6.73 5.38
N GLY A 19 4.76 -7.60 4.50
CA GLY A 19 3.88 -8.42 3.66
C GLY A 19 3.05 -9.44 4.44
N PRO A 20 2.08 -10.08 3.79
CA PRO A 20 1.26 -11.11 4.40
C PRO A 20 2.07 -12.32 4.86
N LEU A 21 1.52 -13.10 5.78
CA LEU A 21 2.19 -14.27 6.33
C LEU A 21 2.61 -15.26 5.23
N ASN A 22 3.84 -15.76 5.35
CA ASN A 22 4.40 -16.74 4.42
C ASN A 22 3.64 -18.08 4.51
N ASP A 23 3.17 -18.57 3.37
CA ASP A 23 2.54 -19.88 3.21
C ASP A 23 3.35 -20.83 2.31
N GLY A 24 4.57 -20.43 1.93
CA GLY A 24 5.46 -21.14 1.02
C GLY A 24 5.44 -20.63 -0.41
N ASN A 25 4.43 -19.86 -0.82
CA ASN A 25 4.32 -19.28 -2.17
C ASN A 25 4.65 -17.78 -2.17
N ILE A 26 4.27 -17.09 -1.10
CA ILE A 26 4.53 -15.66 -0.90
C ILE A 26 5.39 -15.45 0.33
N SER A 27 6.10 -14.32 0.38
CA SER A 27 7.00 -14.00 1.47
C SER A 27 6.43 -12.87 2.31
N GLY A 28 6.35 -13.07 3.63
CA GLY A 28 5.93 -12.02 4.54
C GLY A 28 5.85 -12.47 5.99
N TRP A 29 6.08 -11.52 6.91
CA TRP A 29 6.03 -11.76 8.34
C TRP A 29 4.82 -11.10 9.01
N GLY A 30 4.08 -10.26 8.32
CA GLY A 30 2.83 -9.66 8.79
C GLY A 30 2.98 -8.66 9.95
N PHE A 31 4.14 -8.03 10.12
CA PHE A 31 4.38 -7.17 11.29
C PHE A 31 3.68 -5.81 11.23
N ILE A 32 3.40 -5.29 10.05
CA ILE A 32 2.71 -4.00 9.90
C ILE A 32 1.38 -4.23 9.18
N SER A 33 0.32 -4.19 9.94
CA SER A 33 -1.02 -4.52 9.47
C SER A 33 -1.97 -3.33 9.54
N PRO A 34 -2.88 -3.19 8.57
CA PRO A 34 -3.92 -2.17 8.60
C PRO A 34 -4.87 -2.36 9.79
N THR A 35 -5.07 -1.32 10.58
CA THR A 35 -6.02 -1.37 11.69
C THR A 35 -7.45 -1.44 11.20
N LYS A 36 -8.36 -1.99 12.03
CA LYS A 36 -9.80 -2.01 11.74
C LYS A 36 -10.35 -0.60 11.55
N ALA A 37 -9.91 0.35 12.38
CA ALA A 37 -10.33 1.75 12.29
C ALA A 37 -9.92 2.39 10.95
N PHE A 38 -8.70 2.10 10.46
CA PHE A 38 -8.26 2.61 9.16
C PHE A 38 -9.05 2.00 8.00
N ARG A 39 -9.37 0.71 8.07
CA ARG A 39 -10.21 0.04 7.04
C ARG A 39 -11.62 0.61 7.03
N GLN A 40 -12.20 0.86 8.20
CA GLN A 40 -13.52 1.47 8.33
C GLN A 40 -13.53 2.89 7.76
N TRP A 41 -12.54 3.71 8.13
CA TRP A 41 -12.39 5.07 7.60
C TRP A 41 -12.26 5.06 6.06
N ALA A 42 -11.51 4.13 5.49
CA ALA A 42 -11.41 3.98 4.04
C ALA A 42 -12.76 3.60 3.40
N ALA A 43 -13.53 2.70 4.01
CA ALA A 43 -14.86 2.31 3.53
C ALA A 43 -15.85 3.48 3.60
N GLU A 44 -15.84 4.26 4.67
CA GLU A 44 -16.69 5.46 4.84
C GLU A 44 -16.37 6.55 3.79
N ARG A 45 -15.14 6.63 3.33
CA ARG A 45 -14.72 7.50 2.21
C ARG A 45 -15.16 6.99 0.83
N GLY A 46 -15.67 5.76 0.73
CA GLY A 46 -16.02 5.13 -0.54
C GLY A 46 -14.83 4.59 -1.33
N GLU A 47 -13.71 4.29 -0.65
CA GLU A 47 -12.55 3.67 -1.29
C GLU A 47 -12.88 2.25 -1.77
N THR A 48 -12.76 2.03 -3.06
CA THR A 48 -13.04 0.73 -3.68
C THR A 48 -11.82 0.19 -4.42
N ILE A 49 -11.38 0.85 -5.48
CA ILE A 49 -10.27 0.39 -6.33
C ILE A 49 -8.97 0.27 -5.54
N ARG A 50 -8.62 1.28 -4.75
CA ARG A 50 -7.39 1.26 -3.94
C ARG A 50 -7.49 0.32 -2.75
N ALA A 51 -8.69 0.11 -2.21
CA ALA A 51 -8.90 -0.76 -1.05
C ALA A 51 -8.51 -2.21 -1.36
N THR A 52 -8.85 -2.73 -2.53
CA THR A 52 -8.53 -4.11 -2.94
C THR A 52 -7.03 -4.40 -3.03
N THR A 53 -6.23 -3.37 -3.32
CA THR A 53 -4.76 -3.49 -3.39
C THR A 53 -4.06 -3.04 -2.11
N THR A 54 -4.76 -2.37 -1.21
CA THR A 54 -4.20 -1.91 0.08
C THR A 54 -4.46 -2.92 1.19
N PHE A 55 -5.63 -3.55 1.19
CA PHE A 55 -6.08 -4.45 2.24
C PHE A 55 -6.13 -5.89 1.71
N LEU A 56 -5.20 -6.72 2.13
CA LEU A 56 -5.21 -8.15 1.84
C LEU A 56 -5.82 -8.88 3.02
N MET A 57 -7.03 -9.38 2.84
CA MET A 57 -7.76 -10.04 3.91
C MET A 57 -7.29 -11.48 4.08
N ALA A 58 -7.10 -11.89 5.33
CA ALA A 58 -6.79 -13.28 5.66
C ALA A 58 -7.95 -14.20 5.22
N GLY A 59 -7.62 -15.32 4.60
CA GLY A 59 -8.58 -16.27 4.06
C GLY A 59 -9.07 -15.96 2.65
N GLU A 60 -8.64 -14.86 2.03
CA GLU A 60 -9.01 -14.48 0.67
C GLU A 60 -7.87 -14.75 -0.33
N THR A 61 -8.21 -14.80 -1.61
CA THR A 61 -7.25 -14.94 -2.71
C THR A 61 -7.08 -13.57 -3.38
N THR A 62 -5.83 -13.18 -3.63
CA THR A 62 -5.49 -11.93 -4.30
C THR A 62 -5.87 -11.95 -5.78
N GLN A 63 -5.83 -10.79 -6.43
CA GLN A 63 -6.06 -10.70 -7.88
C GLN A 63 -5.01 -11.46 -8.70
N GLU A 64 -3.82 -11.64 -8.15
CA GLU A 64 -2.70 -12.38 -8.74
C GLU A 64 -2.80 -13.89 -8.50
N GLY A 65 -3.77 -14.35 -7.71
CA GLY A 65 -4.06 -15.76 -7.46
C GLY A 65 -3.42 -16.34 -6.19
N ASP A 66 -2.76 -15.52 -5.38
CA ASP A 66 -2.15 -15.97 -4.13
C ASP A 66 -3.17 -16.00 -2.99
N PHE A 67 -3.19 -17.10 -2.24
CA PHE A 67 -4.03 -17.22 -1.06
C PHE A 67 -3.36 -16.56 0.15
N ILE A 68 -4.08 -15.69 0.85
CA ILE A 68 -3.60 -15.01 2.06
C ILE A 68 -3.90 -15.89 3.28
N LYS A 69 -2.86 -16.48 3.84
CA LYS A 69 -3.00 -17.37 4.98
C LYS A 69 -3.62 -16.68 6.18
N ALA A 70 -4.63 -17.31 6.76
CA ALA A 70 -5.16 -16.87 8.04
C ALA A 70 -4.16 -17.13 9.16
N PRO A 71 -3.99 -16.20 10.12
CA PRO A 71 -3.14 -16.44 11.28
C PRO A 71 -3.71 -17.58 12.14
N ALA A 72 -2.81 -18.26 12.86
CA ALA A 72 -3.19 -19.36 13.75
C ALA A 72 -3.80 -18.91 15.08
N SER A 73 -3.94 -17.61 15.30
CA SER A 73 -4.40 -17.01 16.57
C SER A 73 -5.38 -15.88 16.32
N ASP A 74 -6.44 -15.82 17.11
CA ASP A 74 -7.47 -14.76 17.07
C ASP A 74 -6.93 -13.36 17.43
N VAL A 75 -5.71 -13.29 17.98
CA VAL A 75 -5.04 -12.04 18.34
C VAL A 75 -4.21 -11.50 17.16
N ALA A 76 -3.91 -12.33 16.18
CA ALA A 76 -3.12 -11.93 15.03
C ALA A 76 -3.96 -11.12 14.01
N PRO A 77 -3.32 -10.31 13.16
CA PRO A 77 -4.03 -9.45 12.21
C PRO A 77 -4.83 -10.27 11.20
N ASP A 78 -6.05 -9.83 10.94
CA ASP A 78 -6.96 -10.38 9.94
C ASP A 78 -6.79 -9.73 8.55
N CYS A 79 -5.89 -8.76 8.45
CA CYS A 79 -5.63 -7.99 7.24
C CYS A 79 -4.15 -7.63 7.16
N PHE A 80 -3.59 -7.70 5.96
CA PHE A 80 -2.17 -7.43 5.70
C PHE A 80 -1.98 -6.27 4.72
N ASN A 81 -0.77 -5.71 4.71
CA ASN A 81 -0.40 -4.59 3.87
C ASN A 81 -0.17 -5.01 2.41
N GLY A 82 -1.15 -4.77 1.55
CA GLY A 82 -1.05 -5.08 0.12
C GLY A 82 -0.03 -4.22 -0.64
N LYS A 83 0.34 -3.05 -0.12
CA LYS A 83 1.37 -2.21 -0.75
C LYS A 83 2.79 -2.76 -0.58
N ALA A 84 2.99 -3.65 0.38
CA ALA A 84 4.25 -4.37 0.60
C ALA A 84 4.19 -5.84 0.11
N TYR A 85 3.07 -6.24 -0.49
CA TYR A 85 2.89 -7.58 -1.03
C TYR A 85 3.65 -7.73 -2.36
N THR A 86 4.35 -8.85 -2.49
CA THR A 86 4.93 -9.28 -3.75
C THR A 86 4.24 -10.57 -4.19
N PRO A 87 3.54 -10.57 -5.34
CA PRO A 87 2.90 -11.76 -5.87
C PRO A 87 3.88 -12.92 -6.11
N SER A 88 3.42 -14.15 -5.92
CA SER A 88 4.25 -15.35 -6.12
C SER A 88 4.84 -15.42 -7.53
N ASN A 89 4.10 -14.97 -8.54
CA ASN A 89 4.54 -14.92 -9.93
C ASN A 89 5.61 -13.84 -10.22
N GLN A 90 5.91 -12.97 -9.25
CA GLN A 90 6.96 -11.95 -9.33
C GLN A 90 8.15 -12.26 -8.41
N MET A 91 8.10 -13.38 -7.70
CA MET A 91 9.21 -13.85 -6.89
C MET A 91 10.33 -14.37 -7.78
N THR A 92 11.58 -14.20 -7.35
CA THR A 92 12.73 -14.79 -8.03
C THR A 92 12.70 -16.30 -7.84
N GLU A 93 12.86 -17.06 -8.92
CA GLU A 93 12.83 -18.53 -8.89
C GLU A 93 13.79 -19.09 -7.83
N GLY A 94 13.29 -20.06 -7.04
CA GLY A 94 14.05 -20.69 -5.97
C GLY A 94 14.21 -19.87 -4.70
N ARG A 95 13.57 -18.69 -4.61
CA ARG A 95 13.59 -17.84 -3.41
C ARG A 95 12.19 -17.62 -2.86
N THR A 96 12.01 -17.85 -1.57
CA THR A 96 10.71 -17.73 -0.89
C THR A 96 10.67 -16.62 0.17
N GLU A 97 11.84 -16.12 0.64
CA GLU A 97 11.89 -15.10 1.69
C GLU A 97 12.49 -13.77 1.22
N TYR A 98 13.53 -13.81 0.38
CA TYR A 98 14.29 -12.65 -0.07
C TYR A 98 14.46 -12.70 -1.58
N GLY A 99 13.38 -12.83 -2.30
CA GLY A 99 13.43 -13.12 -3.72
C GLY A 99 12.68 -12.15 -4.59
N THR A 100 12.52 -10.91 -4.18
CA THR A 100 11.82 -9.93 -5.00
C THR A 100 12.79 -8.97 -5.71
N ASN A 101 12.40 -8.48 -6.87
CA ASN A 101 13.09 -7.40 -7.57
C ASN A 101 12.36 -6.05 -7.37
N ASN A 102 11.55 -5.94 -6.32
CA ASN A 102 10.82 -4.72 -6.03
C ASN A 102 11.73 -3.61 -5.52
N ASN A 103 11.69 -2.48 -6.19
CA ASN A 103 12.38 -1.28 -5.75
C ASN A 103 11.60 -0.58 -4.63
N ILE A 104 12.32 0.00 -3.67
CA ILE A 104 11.72 0.91 -2.69
C ILE A 104 11.28 2.17 -3.44
N ARG A 105 9.98 2.46 -3.36
CA ARG A 105 9.39 3.63 -4.01
C ARG A 105 9.45 4.81 -3.05
N VAL A 106 10.41 5.69 -3.24
CA VAL A 106 10.59 6.89 -2.39
C VAL A 106 9.51 7.93 -2.68
N PHE A 107 9.23 8.21 -3.96
CA PHE A 107 8.19 9.13 -4.42
C PHE A 107 7.31 8.52 -5.49
N ARG A 108 6.04 8.94 -5.52
CA ARG A 108 5.08 8.60 -6.58
C ARG A 108 4.52 9.88 -7.17
N TYR A 109 4.15 9.82 -8.45
CA TYR A 109 3.56 10.98 -9.13
C TYR A 109 2.30 11.52 -8.44
N ALA A 110 1.48 10.64 -7.85
CA ALA A 110 0.32 11.06 -7.06
C ALA A 110 0.70 11.97 -5.87
N GLU A 111 1.84 11.74 -5.22
CA GLU A 111 2.30 12.60 -4.13
C GLU A 111 2.75 13.96 -4.65
N VAL A 112 3.41 14.00 -5.78
CA VAL A 112 3.79 15.27 -6.43
C VAL A 112 2.53 16.09 -6.78
N LEU A 113 1.47 15.43 -7.27
CA LEU A 113 0.20 16.08 -7.55
C LEU A 113 -0.46 16.63 -6.29
N LEU A 114 -0.48 15.86 -5.20
CA LEU A 114 -1.05 16.30 -3.92
C LEU A 114 -0.22 17.44 -3.30
N MET A 115 1.11 17.38 -3.36
CA MET A 115 1.97 18.50 -2.94
C MET A 115 1.74 19.76 -3.78
N ASN A 116 1.50 19.61 -5.09
CA ASN A 116 1.14 20.74 -5.95
C ASN A 116 -0.22 21.33 -5.57
N ALA A 117 -1.23 20.49 -5.31
CA ALA A 117 -2.54 20.95 -4.84
C ALA A 117 -2.42 21.70 -3.49
N GLU A 118 -1.69 21.13 -2.53
CA GLU A 118 -1.43 21.76 -1.25
C GLU A 118 -0.74 23.13 -1.39
N ALA A 119 0.31 23.20 -2.20
CA ALA A 119 1.06 24.43 -2.42
C ALA A 119 0.18 25.53 -3.06
N LYS A 120 -0.72 25.17 -3.96
CA LYS A 120 -1.70 26.12 -4.55
C LYS A 120 -2.71 26.61 -3.53
N VAL A 121 -3.36 25.71 -2.78
CA VAL A 121 -4.38 26.06 -1.78
C VAL A 121 -3.77 26.94 -0.68
N ARG A 122 -2.54 26.66 -0.23
CA ARG A 122 -1.83 27.53 0.75
C ARG A 122 -1.52 28.93 0.22
N GLN A 123 -1.51 29.12 -1.09
CA GLN A 123 -1.36 30.41 -1.76
C GLN A 123 -2.70 31.05 -2.14
N ASN A 124 -3.83 30.54 -1.67
CA ASN A 124 -5.19 30.92 -2.07
C ASN A 124 -5.40 30.79 -3.61
N LYS A 125 -4.82 29.76 -4.23
CA LYS A 125 -4.99 29.40 -5.62
C LYS A 125 -5.74 28.08 -5.73
N ASP A 126 -6.41 27.87 -6.84
CA ASP A 126 -7.11 26.63 -7.16
C ASP A 126 -6.16 25.44 -7.26
N GLY A 127 -6.42 24.42 -6.42
CA GLY A 127 -5.68 23.15 -6.37
C GLY A 127 -6.41 21.98 -6.98
N ASP A 128 -7.64 22.15 -7.44
CA ASP A 128 -8.60 21.10 -7.82
C ASP A 128 -8.08 20.19 -8.92
N ASP A 129 -7.50 20.75 -9.97
CA ASP A 129 -6.97 19.96 -11.10
C ASP A 129 -6.00 18.87 -10.65
N SER A 130 -5.01 19.25 -9.85
CA SER A 130 -3.97 18.32 -9.39
C SER A 130 -4.53 17.28 -8.41
N PHE A 131 -5.43 17.70 -7.53
CA PHE A 131 -6.11 16.84 -6.59
C PHE A 131 -7.02 15.84 -7.28
N ASN A 132 -7.84 16.29 -8.23
CA ASN A 132 -8.79 15.45 -8.93
C ASN A 132 -8.15 14.44 -9.88
N LEU A 133 -6.94 14.69 -10.40
CA LEU A 133 -6.18 13.67 -11.12
C LEU A 133 -5.91 12.43 -10.26
N VAL A 134 -5.62 12.61 -8.96
CA VAL A 134 -5.41 11.51 -8.03
C VAL A 134 -6.73 10.77 -7.76
N ARG A 135 -7.81 11.51 -7.50
CA ARG A 135 -9.13 10.95 -7.21
C ARG A 135 -9.70 10.20 -8.42
N LYS A 136 -9.62 10.75 -9.60
CA LYS A 136 -10.06 10.12 -10.84
C LYS A 136 -9.39 8.78 -11.08
N ARG A 137 -8.06 8.69 -10.87
CA ARG A 137 -7.34 7.43 -10.96
C ARG A 137 -7.82 6.40 -9.92
N ALA A 138 -8.24 6.87 -8.75
CA ALA A 138 -8.77 6.04 -7.68
C ALA A 138 -10.24 5.66 -7.85
N GLY A 139 -10.91 6.13 -8.91
CA GLY A 139 -12.35 5.94 -9.10
C GLY A 139 -13.22 6.74 -8.13
N MET A 140 -12.66 7.77 -7.51
CA MET A 140 -13.34 8.64 -6.56
C MET A 140 -13.97 9.83 -7.27
N PRO A 141 -15.11 10.37 -6.76
CA PRO A 141 -15.71 11.58 -7.30
C PRO A 141 -14.75 12.77 -7.25
N GLU A 142 -14.80 13.62 -8.27
CA GLU A 142 -14.10 14.90 -8.27
C GLU A 142 -14.73 15.85 -7.23
N LEU A 143 -13.91 16.75 -6.67
CA LEU A 143 -14.34 17.78 -5.73
C LEU A 143 -13.97 19.16 -6.28
N GLU A 144 -14.77 20.16 -5.89
CA GLU A 144 -14.55 21.57 -6.21
C GLU A 144 -14.15 22.31 -4.92
N ASP A 145 -13.38 23.37 -5.07
CA ASP A 145 -12.89 24.19 -3.94
C ASP A 145 -12.20 23.36 -2.85
N VAL A 146 -11.28 22.49 -3.24
CA VAL A 146 -10.62 21.54 -2.32
C VAL A 146 -9.91 22.26 -1.19
N THR A 147 -10.12 21.75 0.01
CA THR A 147 -9.52 22.28 1.25
C THR A 147 -8.22 21.56 1.61
N LEU A 148 -7.41 22.16 2.48
CA LEU A 148 -6.20 21.52 3.00
C LEU A 148 -6.52 20.21 3.72
N ASP A 149 -7.60 20.15 4.48
CA ASP A 149 -7.99 18.92 5.20
C ASP A 149 -8.30 17.78 4.23
N GLN A 150 -9.00 18.06 3.13
CA GLN A 150 -9.28 17.06 2.09
C GLN A 150 -8.00 16.58 1.41
N ILE A 151 -7.03 17.46 1.16
CA ILE A 151 -5.72 17.11 0.59
C ILE A 151 -4.93 16.25 1.58
N MET A 152 -4.93 16.60 2.86
CA MET A 152 -4.26 15.83 3.91
C MET A 152 -4.86 14.43 4.07
N ASP A 153 -6.18 14.31 4.02
CA ASP A 153 -6.87 13.01 4.04
C ASP A 153 -6.50 12.15 2.83
N GLU A 154 -6.49 12.73 1.64
CA GLU A 154 -6.12 12.03 0.41
C GLU A 154 -4.64 11.57 0.46
N THR A 155 -3.75 12.43 0.97
CA THR A 155 -2.34 12.11 1.20
C THR A 155 -2.20 10.98 2.21
N SER A 156 -2.91 11.05 3.33
CA SER A 156 -2.86 10.03 4.38
C SER A 156 -3.24 8.65 3.85
N TYR A 157 -4.29 8.53 3.04
CA TYR A 157 -4.65 7.26 2.41
C TYR A 157 -3.60 6.81 1.39
N GLY A 158 -3.13 7.73 0.58
CA GLY A 158 -2.12 7.45 -0.44
C GLY A 158 -0.79 6.99 0.13
N THR A 159 -0.36 7.55 1.26
CA THR A 159 0.94 7.29 1.90
C THR A 159 0.86 6.29 3.06
N CYS A 160 -0.32 5.99 3.57
CA CYS A 160 -0.49 5.02 4.65
C CYS A 160 0.18 3.69 4.29
N PHE A 161 0.93 3.11 5.21
CA PHE A 161 1.81 1.95 5.02
C PHE A 161 3.01 2.18 4.10
N ARG A 162 3.28 3.42 3.77
CA ARG A 162 4.51 3.81 3.15
C ARG A 162 5.40 4.39 4.23
N MET A 163 6.14 3.55 4.91
CA MET A 163 7.24 4.04 5.72
C MET A 163 8.47 4.09 4.84
N GLY A 164 8.99 5.30 4.65
CA GLY A 164 10.26 5.57 4.02
C GLY A 164 11.40 5.01 4.84
#